data_92eea6e21d258d839fc1ba5b7cd7cb31
#
_entry.id   92eea6e21d258d839fc1ba5b7cd7cb31
#
_cell.length_a   1.000
_cell.length_b   1.000
_cell.length_c   1.000
_cell.angle_alpha   90.00
_cell.angle_beta   90.00
_cell.angle_gamma   90.00
#
_symmetry.space_group_name_H-M   'P 1'
#
loop_
_entity.id
_entity.type
_entity.pdbx_description
1 polymer ?
#
loop_
_entity_poly.entity_id
_entity_poly.type
_entity_poly.pdbx_seq_one_letter_code
_entity_poly.pdbx_strand_id
1 'polypeptide(L)'
;MSDCKIGLALGGGSARGWAHIGVLRALHQAGIYPDIVAGTSIGAVVGGCYVAGELEALEQFARDLTRRRVLGFLDFNFSGSGLITGQRLCNVLDARLKEALIEGLPRRFVAVATEIGSGHEVWLSRGRLVDAMRASYALPGIFRPVRIDGRWLFDGALVNPIPVSVCRALGARYVIAVNVNSDSCGHGTVVPQMEMLTATEEAPLAAAEAPAAYGVGSMRKLLKRQFFGRGDAGPGISRVMMEAFNIVQDRIARSRLAGDPPDIVISPRLPQFGLFDFHQADALIRGGMLAAQRELEDIERELALRRPPRAMARSA
;
A
#
# COMPACT_ATOMS: atom_id res chain seq x y z
N MET A 1 7.31 -20.74 28.10
CA MET A 1 7.79 -19.33 28.10
C MET A 1 7.53 -18.80 26.69
N SER A 2 6.63 -17.83 26.51
CA SER A 2 6.25 -17.40 25.15
C SER A 2 7.34 -16.51 24.58
N ASP A 3 7.93 -16.95 23.46
CA ASP A 3 8.80 -16.12 22.63
C ASP A 3 8.13 -14.79 22.29
N CYS A 4 8.89 -13.69 22.30
CA CYS A 4 8.39 -12.39 21.92
C CYS A 4 8.07 -12.38 20.41
N LYS A 5 6.80 -12.63 20.04
CA LYS A 5 6.38 -12.64 18.64
C LYS A 5 6.47 -11.24 18.05
N ILE A 6 7.20 -11.16 16.94
CA ILE A 6 7.37 -9.92 16.18
C ILE A 6 6.27 -9.83 15.12
N GLY A 7 5.49 -8.73 15.14
CA GLY A 7 4.56 -8.37 14.10
C GLY A 7 5.17 -7.33 13.17
N LEU A 8 4.89 -7.45 11.87
CA LEU A 8 5.25 -6.46 10.86
C LEU A 8 3.98 -5.96 10.17
N ALA A 9 3.67 -4.69 10.36
CA ALA A 9 2.53 -4.02 9.74
C ALA A 9 3.01 -3.20 8.53
N LEU A 10 2.70 -3.67 7.32
CA LEU A 10 3.10 -3.06 6.06
C LEU A 10 1.97 -2.19 5.51
N GLY A 11 2.21 -0.87 5.46
CA GLY A 11 1.21 0.09 5.05
C GLY A 11 0.95 0.14 3.55
N GLY A 12 -0.21 0.72 3.17
CA GLY A 12 -0.53 1.10 1.81
C GLY A 12 0.33 2.25 1.32
N GLY A 13 0.42 2.45 -0.01
CA GLY A 13 1.19 3.57 -0.58
C GLY A 13 1.53 3.45 -2.05
N SER A 14 0.84 2.59 -2.79
CA SER A 14 1.03 2.37 -4.23
C SER A 14 2.50 2.12 -4.58
N ALA A 15 3.12 2.83 -5.54
CA ALA A 15 4.51 2.62 -5.95
C ALA A 15 5.53 2.75 -4.80
N ARG A 16 5.27 3.63 -3.81
CA ARG A 16 6.15 3.79 -2.65
C ARG A 16 6.28 2.51 -1.83
N GLY A 17 5.33 1.59 -1.97
CA GLY A 17 5.35 0.28 -1.32
C GLY A 17 6.54 -0.61 -1.70
N TRP A 18 7.25 -0.33 -2.80
CA TRP A 18 8.52 -1.01 -3.07
C TRP A 18 9.56 -0.80 -1.97
N ALA A 19 9.42 0.27 -1.17
CA ALA A 19 10.27 0.50 0.00
C ALA A 19 10.15 -0.62 1.05
N HIS A 20 9.01 -1.32 1.15
CA HIS A 20 8.85 -2.46 2.04
C HIS A 20 9.85 -3.58 1.75
N ILE A 21 10.23 -3.78 0.48
CA ILE A 21 11.26 -4.76 0.09
C ILE A 21 12.59 -4.40 0.75
N GLY A 22 12.97 -3.12 0.69
CA GLY A 22 14.20 -2.63 1.32
C GLY A 22 14.17 -2.75 2.85
N VAL A 23 13.03 -2.47 3.48
CA VAL A 23 12.83 -2.66 4.91
C VAL A 23 13.03 -4.13 5.29
N LEU A 24 12.37 -5.05 4.59
CA LEU A 24 12.51 -6.50 4.85
C LEU A 24 13.97 -6.97 4.69
N ARG A 25 14.68 -6.47 3.67
CA ARG A 25 16.10 -6.78 3.48
C ARG A 25 16.95 -6.32 4.65
N ALA A 26 16.76 -5.10 5.14
CA ALA A 26 17.51 -4.57 6.29
C ALA A 26 17.21 -5.35 7.58
N LEU A 27 15.94 -5.67 7.84
CA LEU A 27 15.56 -6.49 8.99
C LEU A 27 16.22 -7.89 8.93
N HIS A 28 16.22 -8.53 7.76
CA HIS A 28 16.86 -9.84 7.58
C HIS A 28 18.38 -9.79 7.78
N GLN A 29 19.05 -8.75 7.28
CA GLN A 29 20.49 -8.56 7.48
C GLN A 29 20.85 -8.42 8.97
N ALA A 30 19.93 -7.87 9.77
CA ALA A 30 20.05 -7.77 11.23
C ALA A 30 19.55 -9.02 11.96
N GLY A 31 19.17 -10.11 11.25
CA GLY A 31 18.64 -11.34 11.86
C GLY A 31 17.24 -11.20 12.47
N ILE A 32 16.49 -10.19 12.06
CA ILE A 32 15.12 -9.93 12.54
C ILE A 32 14.12 -10.50 11.53
N TYR A 33 13.38 -11.50 11.98
CA TYR A 33 12.39 -12.23 11.16
C TYR A 33 11.01 -12.10 11.79
N PRO A 34 10.06 -11.35 11.17
CA PRO A 34 8.70 -11.23 11.69
C PRO A 34 7.97 -12.58 11.69
N ASP A 35 7.25 -12.87 12.79
CA ASP A 35 6.41 -14.08 12.95
C ASP A 35 5.02 -13.87 12.33
N ILE A 36 4.55 -12.62 12.36
CA ILE A 36 3.23 -12.19 11.94
C ILE A 36 3.40 -11.03 10.96
N VAL A 37 2.79 -11.13 9.80
CA VAL A 37 2.80 -10.07 8.79
C VAL A 37 1.36 -9.67 8.49
N ALA A 38 1.05 -8.40 8.66
CA ALA A 38 -0.20 -7.81 8.21
C ALA A 38 0.09 -6.75 7.16
N GLY A 39 -0.64 -6.77 6.06
CA GLY A 39 -0.43 -5.83 4.97
C GLY A 39 -1.71 -5.21 4.46
N THR A 40 -1.62 -3.95 4.01
CA THR A 40 -2.70 -3.22 3.36
C THR A 40 -2.24 -2.78 1.98
N SER A 41 -3.07 -3.00 0.94
CA SER A 41 -2.77 -2.58 -0.43
C SER A 41 -1.44 -3.17 -0.93
N ILE A 42 -0.51 -2.33 -1.40
CA ILE A 42 0.84 -2.77 -1.80
C ILE A 42 1.59 -3.46 -0.64
N GLY A 43 1.33 -3.08 0.61
CA GLY A 43 1.87 -3.77 1.78
C GLY A 43 1.39 -5.23 1.88
N ALA A 44 0.16 -5.53 1.45
CA ALA A 44 -0.33 -6.90 1.35
C ALA A 44 0.37 -7.68 0.23
N VAL A 45 0.66 -7.03 -0.90
CA VAL A 45 1.41 -7.67 -2.01
C VAL A 45 2.82 -8.02 -1.57
N VAL A 46 3.57 -7.06 -1.01
CA VAL A 46 4.95 -7.31 -0.56
C VAL A 46 4.98 -8.30 0.60
N GLY A 47 4.08 -8.14 1.58
CA GLY A 47 3.99 -9.03 2.73
C GLY A 47 3.60 -10.46 2.35
N GLY A 48 2.64 -10.63 1.44
CA GLY A 48 2.21 -11.92 0.93
C GLY A 48 3.32 -12.63 0.16
N CYS A 49 3.99 -11.95 -0.77
CA CYS A 49 5.14 -12.49 -1.49
C CYS A 49 6.29 -12.84 -0.53
N TYR A 50 6.54 -12.01 0.48
CA TYR A 50 7.55 -12.28 1.50
C TYR A 50 7.28 -13.58 2.27
N VAL A 51 6.05 -13.73 2.78
CA VAL A 51 5.71 -14.93 3.58
C VAL A 51 5.65 -16.18 2.72
N ALA A 52 5.31 -16.04 1.43
CA ALA A 52 5.35 -17.14 0.46
C ALA A 52 6.76 -17.51 -0.03
N GLY A 53 7.81 -16.76 0.38
CA GLY A 53 9.20 -17.02 -0.07
C GLY A 53 9.53 -16.42 -1.45
N GLU A 54 8.66 -15.57 -2.00
CA GLU A 54 8.77 -15.00 -3.35
C GLU A 54 9.22 -13.52 -3.36
N LEU A 55 9.85 -13.05 -2.26
CA LEU A 55 10.30 -11.65 -2.15
C LEU A 55 11.33 -11.28 -3.22
N GLU A 56 12.25 -12.18 -3.54
CA GLU A 56 13.29 -11.95 -4.55
C GLU A 56 12.70 -11.84 -5.95
N ALA A 57 11.73 -12.71 -6.26
CA ALA A 57 11.03 -12.68 -7.54
C ALA A 57 10.20 -11.38 -7.69
N LEU A 58 9.57 -10.91 -6.60
CA LEU A 58 8.86 -9.64 -6.58
C LEU A 58 9.81 -8.46 -6.76
N GLU A 59 10.98 -8.47 -6.11
CA GLU A 59 12.02 -7.45 -6.27
C GLU A 59 12.50 -7.37 -7.70
N GLN A 60 12.82 -8.52 -8.32
CA GLN A 60 13.23 -8.57 -9.72
C GLN A 60 12.14 -8.02 -10.64
N PHE A 61 10.90 -8.45 -10.44
CA PHE A 61 9.76 -7.91 -11.17
C PHE A 61 9.65 -6.38 -11.04
N ALA A 62 9.77 -5.85 -9.81
CA ALA A 62 9.71 -4.42 -9.56
C ALA A 62 10.82 -3.65 -10.29
N ARG A 63 12.06 -4.17 -10.28
CA ARG A 63 13.22 -3.57 -10.95
C ARG A 63 13.11 -3.59 -12.49
N ASP A 64 12.46 -4.62 -13.03
CA ASP A 64 12.23 -4.76 -14.48
C ASP A 64 11.09 -3.87 -15.01
N LEU A 65 10.36 -3.16 -14.13
CA LEU A 65 9.29 -2.27 -14.53
C LEU A 65 9.84 -1.00 -15.18
N THR A 66 9.53 -0.82 -16.45
CA THR A 66 9.75 0.44 -17.16
C THR A 66 8.46 1.26 -17.20
N ARG A 67 8.56 2.58 -17.48
CA ARG A 67 7.36 3.43 -17.67
C ARG A 67 6.38 2.87 -18.68
N ARG A 68 6.89 2.26 -19.78
CA ARG A 68 6.04 1.64 -20.80
C ARG A 68 5.34 0.39 -20.28
N ARG A 69 6.02 -0.44 -19.50
CA ARG A 69 5.43 -1.63 -18.86
C ARG A 69 4.39 -1.23 -17.83
N VAL A 70 4.66 -0.23 -16.98
CA VAL A 70 3.68 0.29 -16.02
C VAL A 70 2.39 0.72 -16.74
N LEU A 71 2.52 1.50 -17.83
CA LEU A 71 1.35 1.86 -18.65
C LEU A 71 0.65 0.66 -19.28
N GLY A 72 1.41 -0.38 -19.62
CA GLY A 72 0.87 -1.65 -20.14
C GLY A 72 0.13 -2.48 -19.10
N PHE A 73 0.46 -2.36 -17.81
CA PHE A 73 -0.29 -3.00 -16.72
C PHE A 73 -1.59 -2.27 -16.40
N LEU A 74 -1.73 -1.01 -16.83
CA LEU A 74 -2.98 -0.26 -16.77
C LEU A 74 -3.90 -0.73 -17.90
N ASP A 75 -4.55 -1.87 -17.71
CA ASP A 75 -5.55 -2.41 -18.65
C ASP A 75 -6.81 -1.55 -18.59
N PHE A 76 -6.83 -0.49 -19.40
CA PHE A 76 -7.99 0.41 -19.46
C PHE A 76 -9.24 -0.32 -19.94
N ASN A 77 -10.24 -0.36 -19.08
CA ASN A 77 -11.56 -0.88 -19.41
C ASN A 77 -12.60 0.22 -19.19
N PHE A 78 -13.22 0.67 -20.26
CA PHE A 78 -14.22 1.74 -20.25
C PHE A 78 -15.65 1.24 -19.94
N SER A 79 -15.84 -0.07 -19.78
CA SER A 79 -17.13 -0.69 -19.50
C SER A 79 -17.12 -1.39 -18.15
N GLY A 80 -17.33 -0.66 -17.04
CA GLY A 80 -17.46 -1.30 -15.73
C GLY A 80 -17.05 -0.43 -14.55
N SER A 81 -17.00 -1.03 -13.36
CA SER A 81 -16.77 -0.38 -12.05
C SER A 81 -15.32 0.04 -11.76
N GLY A 82 -14.40 -0.09 -12.71
CA GLY A 82 -12.99 0.31 -12.56
C GLY A 82 -12.33 0.58 -13.90
N LEU A 83 -11.40 1.54 -13.94
CA LEU A 83 -10.65 1.93 -15.13
C LEU A 83 -9.63 0.87 -15.54
N ILE A 84 -9.14 0.07 -14.60
CA ILE A 84 -8.09 -0.93 -14.77
C ILE A 84 -8.59 -2.27 -14.23
N THR A 85 -8.41 -3.33 -15.00
CA THR A 85 -8.82 -4.67 -14.53
C THR A 85 -7.86 -5.24 -13.49
N GLY A 86 -6.60 -4.83 -13.50
CA GLY A 86 -5.52 -5.39 -12.67
C GLY A 86 -5.18 -6.85 -13.00
N GLN A 87 -5.78 -7.40 -14.06
CA GLN A 87 -5.64 -8.82 -14.40
C GLN A 87 -4.20 -9.20 -14.75
N ARG A 88 -3.44 -8.30 -15.40
CA ARG A 88 -2.04 -8.58 -15.73
C ARG A 88 -1.16 -8.72 -14.51
N LEU A 89 -1.34 -7.84 -13.50
CA LEU A 89 -0.63 -7.98 -12.24
C LEU A 89 -1.05 -9.27 -11.53
N CYS A 90 -2.35 -9.56 -11.50
CA CYS A 90 -2.90 -10.80 -10.96
C CYS A 90 -2.26 -12.03 -11.64
N ASN A 91 -2.17 -12.06 -12.96
CA ASN A 91 -1.58 -13.17 -13.72
C ASN A 91 -0.08 -13.37 -13.40
N VAL A 92 0.66 -12.28 -13.19
CA VAL A 92 2.08 -12.35 -12.78
C VAL A 92 2.21 -12.96 -11.38
N LEU A 93 1.34 -12.55 -10.45
CA LEU A 93 1.30 -13.09 -9.09
C LEU A 93 0.85 -14.55 -9.10
N ASP A 94 -0.21 -14.91 -9.85
CA ASP A 94 -0.70 -16.28 -9.99
C ASP A 94 0.37 -17.23 -10.56
N ALA A 95 1.12 -16.78 -11.56
CA ALA A 95 2.18 -17.59 -12.15
C ALA A 95 3.30 -17.94 -11.14
N ARG A 96 3.53 -17.10 -10.14
CA ARG A 96 4.56 -17.28 -9.12
C ARG A 96 4.04 -17.98 -7.87
N LEU A 97 2.91 -17.51 -7.36
CA LEU A 97 2.32 -18.00 -6.11
C LEU A 97 1.44 -19.23 -6.31
N LYS A 98 1.09 -19.55 -7.57
CA LYS A 98 0.25 -20.72 -7.93
C LYS A 98 -1.03 -20.73 -7.08
N GLU A 99 -1.34 -21.88 -6.47
CA GLU A 99 -2.50 -22.10 -5.61
C GLU A 99 -2.17 -21.89 -4.11
N ALA A 100 -1.20 -21.03 -3.78
CA ALA A 100 -0.82 -20.81 -2.39
C ALA A 100 -2.01 -20.36 -1.54
N LEU A 101 -2.30 -21.09 -0.48
CA LEU A 101 -3.31 -20.77 0.50
C LEU A 101 -2.66 -20.05 1.70
N ILE A 102 -3.33 -19.02 2.22
CA ILE A 102 -2.81 -18.20 3.34
C ILE A 102 -2.57 -19.05 4.57
N GLU A 103 -3.51 -19.95 4.88
CA GLU A 103 -3.42 -20.87 6.03
C GLU A 103 -2.30 -21.92 5.93
N GLY A 104 -1.76 -22.14 4.73
CA GLY A 104 -0.61 -23.00 4.48
C GLY A 104 0.74 -22.31 4.51
N LEU A 105 0.78 -21.00 4.70
CA LEU A 105 2.03 -20.24 4.72
C LEU A 105 2.85 -20.51 6.00
N PRO A 106 4.19 -20.44 5.93
CA PRO A 106 5.05 -20.75 7.06
C PRO A 106 4.97 -19.74 8.22
N ARG A 107 4.39 -18.56 7.96
CA ARG A 107 4.16 -17.48 8.92
C ARG A 107 2.74 -16.98 8.81
N ARG A 108 2.23 -16.42 9.92
CA ARG A 108 0.89 -15.82 9.89
C ARG A 108 0.87 -14.61 8.99
N PHE A 109 -0.09 -14.60 8.07
CA PHE A 109 -0.31 -13.49 7.14
C PHE A 109 -1.77 -13.07 7.15
N VAL A 110 -1.99 -11.75 7.07
CA VAL A 110 -3.31 -11.16 6.88
C VAL A 110 -3.22 -10.02 5.87
N ALA A 111 -4.07 -10.06 4.85
CA ALA A 111 -4.33 -8.92 3.99
C ALA A 111 -5.57 -8.19 4.48
N VAL A 112 -5.49 -6.86 4.61
CA VAL A 112 -6.63 -6.03 5.02
C VAL A 112 -7.36 -5.53 3.79
N ALA A 113 -8.69 -5.66 3.79
CA ALA A 113 -9.57 -5.13 2.77
C ALA A 113 -10.74 -4.38 3.41
N THR A 114 -11.53 -3.66 2.61
CA THR A 114 -12.72 -2.94 3.04
C THR A 114 -13.96 -3.51 2.35
N GLU A 115 -15.01 -3.82 3.10
CA GLU A 115 -16.29 -4.25 2.52
C GLU A 115 -17.08 -3.07 1.95
N ILE A 116 -17.53 -3.20 0.71
CA ILE A 116 -18.39 -2.21 0.06
C ILE A 116 -19.79 -2.26 0.69
N GLY A 117 -20.34 -1.09 0.97
CA GLY A 117 -21.67 -0.93 1.54
C GLY A 117 -21.69 -0.81 3.04
N SER A 118 -20.91 -1.61 3.78
CA SER A 118 -20.81 -1.52 5.24
C SER A 118 -19.63 -0.66 5.70
N GLY A 119 -18.55 -0.56 4.90
CA GLY A 119 -17.31 0.08 5.30
C GLY A 119 -16.52 -0.71 6.34
N HIS A 120 -16.88 -1.96 6.62
CA HIS A 120 -16.18 -2.78 7.60
C HIS A 120 -14.79 -3.16 7.13
N GLU A 121 -13.86 -3.18 8.07
CA GLU A 121 -12.53 -3.77 7.91
C GLU A 121 -12.66 -5.29 7.83
N VAL A 122 -12.08 -5.90 6.79
CA VAL A 122 -12.09 -7.35 6.56
C VAL A 122 -10.68 -7.87 6.59
N TRP A 123 -10.44 -8.87 7.43
CA TRP A 123 -9.15 -9.55 7.59
C TRP A 123 -9.15 -10.84 6.77
N LEU A 124 -8.42 -10.83 5.68
CA LEU A 124 -8.27 -11.99 4.80
C LEU A 124 -7.07 -12.81 5.27
N SER A 125 -7.36 -13.82 6.09
CA SER A 125 -6.38 -14.71 6.74
C SER A 125 -6.45 -16.17 6.26
N ARG A 126 -7.32 -16.46 5.30
CA ARG A 126 -7.55 -17.79 4.70
C ARG A 126 -7.90 -17.66 3.22
N GLY A 127 -7.79 -18.76 2.51
CA GLY A 127 -8.09 -18.85 1.08
C GLY A 127 -6.88 -18.50 0.22
N ARG A 128 -7.12 -18.30 -1.09
CA ARG A 128 -6.04 -18.04 -2.05
C ARG A 128 -5.34 -16.72 -1.75
N LEU A 129 -4.02 -16.78 -1.62
CA LEU A 129 -3.18 -15.64 -1.30
C LEU A 129 -3.34 -14.51 -2.33
N VAL A 130 -3.36 -14.85 -3.62
CA VAL A 130 -3.50 -13.87 -4.70
C VAL A 130 -4.84 -13.13 -4.65
N ASP A 131 -5.93 -13.84 -4.33
CA ASP A 131 -7.25 -13.22 -4.22
C ASP A 131 -7.33 -12.25 -3.03
N ALA A 132 -6.73 -12.60 -1.91
CA ALA A 132 -6.63 -11.73 -0.73
C ALA A 132 -5.80 -10.46 -1.02
N MET A 133 -4.63 -10.61 -1.65
CA MET A 133 -3.82 -9.48 -2.08
C MET A 133 -4.59 -8.58 -3.06
N ARG A 134 -5.26 -9.20 -4.05
CA ARG A 134 -6.06 -8.48 -5.04
C ARG A 134 -7.19 -7.67 -4.41
N ALA A 135 -7.91 -8.23 -3.44
CA ALA A 135 -8.94 -7.51 -2.69
C ALA A 135 -8.34 -6.33 -1.93
N SER A 136 -7.17 -6.54 -1.30
CA SER A 136 -6.49 -5.53 -0.51
C SER A 136 -5.97 -4.35 -1.33
N TYR A 137 -5.56 -4.55 -2.59
CA TYR A 137 -5.10 -3.45 -3.46
C TYR A 137 -6.15 -2.94 -4.46
N ALA A 138 -7.39 -3.36 -4.36
CA ALA A 138 -8.48 -2.95 -5.26
C ALA A 138 -8.92 -1.50 -5.01
N LEU A 139 -8.07 -0.54 -5.40
CA LEU A 139 -8.27 0.89 -5.19
C LEU A 139 -9.53 1.39 -5.91
N PRO A 140 -10.48 2.04 -5.21
CA PRO A 140 -11.71 2.55 -5.80
C PRO A 140 -11.47 3.48 -6.99
N GLY A 141 -12.23 3.30 -8.06
CA GLY A 141 -12.09 4.09 -9.29
C GLY A 141 -10.91 3.69 -10.18
N ILE A 142 -9.93 2.94 -9.66
CA ILE A 142 -8.77 2.45 -10.41
C ILE A 142 -8.95 0.96 -10.73
N PHE A 143 -9.04 0.11 -9.71
CA PHE A 143 -9.21 -1.33 -9.88
C PHE A 143 -10.66 -1.77 -9.65
N ARG A 144 -11.01 -2.90 -10.25
CA ARG A 144 -12.33 -3.52 -10.00
C ARG A 144 -12.38 -4.09 -8.59
N PRO A 145 -13.48 -3.90 -7.85
CA PRO A 145 -13.72 -4.62 -6.61
C PRO A 145 -13.64 -6.13 -6.80
N VAL A 146 -13.23 -6.82 -5.74
CA VAL A 146 -13.09 -8.28 -5.72
C VAL A 146 -14.21 -8.89 -4.88
N ARG A 147 -14.81 -9.98 -5.34
CA ARG A 147 -15.84 -10.69 -4.58
C ARG A 147 -15.22 -11.91 -3.91
N ILE A 148 -15.25 -11.94 -2.57
CA ILE A 148 -14.81 -13.08 -1.74
C ILE A 148 -15.94 -13.41 -0.77
N ASP A 149 -16.32 -14.65 -0.68
CA ASP A 149 -17.40 -15.17 0.21
C ASP A 149 -18.69 -14.35 0.14
N GLY A 150 -19.08 -13.98 -1.08
CA GLY A 150 -20.30 -13.21 -1.33
C GLY A 150 -20.18 -11.70 -1.08
N ARG A 151 -19.11 -11.22 -0.50
CA ARG A 151 -18.85 -9.80 -0.18
C ARG A 151 -18.04 -9.12 -1.27
N TRP A 152 -18.40 -7.89 -1.62
CA TRP A 152 -17.59 -7.04 -2.48
C TRP A 152 -16.57 -6.27 -1.66
N LEU A 153 -15.31 -6.42 -2.02
CA LEU A 153 -14.17 -5.85 -1.30
C LEU A 153 -13.38 -4.90 -2.20
N PHE A 154 -12.84 -3.85 -1.58
CA PHE A 154 -11.88 -2.95 -2.17
C PHE A 154 -10.75 -2.61 -1.17
N ASP A 155 -9.83 -1.73 -1.57
CA ASP A 155 -8.58 -1.44 -0.86
C ASP A 155 -8.79 -1.18 0.63
N GLY A 156 -8.01 -1.88 1.46
CA GLY A 156 -8.07 -1.80 2.91
C GLY A 156 -7.59 -0.47 3.49
N ALA A 157 -6.90 0.35 2.71
CA ALA A 157 -6.37 1.63 3.17
C ALA A 157 -7.46 2.66 3.50
N LEU A 158 -8.71 2.41 3.10
CA LEU A 158 -9.86 3.21 3.50
C LEU A 158 -10.28 3.01 4.95
N VAL A 159 -9.84 1.94 5.61
CA VAL A 159 -10.22 1.63 6.99
C VAL A 159 -9.01 1.40 7.89
N ASN A 160 -7.95 0.78 7.40
CA ASN A 160 -6.74 0.49 8.15
C ASN A 160 -5.49 0.55 7.26
N PRO A 161 -4.98 1.75 6.97
CA PRO A 161 -3.84 1.94 6.09
C PRO A 161 -2.54 1.27 6.57
N ILE A 162 -2.37 1.14 7.90
CA ILE A 162 -1.19 0.54 8.53
C ILE A 162 -1.68 -0.42 9.62
N PRO A 163 -1.76 -1.73 9.35
CA PRO A 163 -2.55 -2.66 10.14
C PRO A 163 -1.86 -3.15 11.44
N VAL A 164 -1.50 -2.21 12.33
CA VAL A 164 -0.89 -2.50 13.64
C VAL A 164 -1.81 -3.34 14.51
N SER A 165 -3.10 -2.94 14.60
CA SER A 165 -4.13 -3.64 15.36
C SER A 165 -4.27 -5.11 14.97
N VAL A 166 -4.11 -5.44 13.68
CA VAL A 166 -4.13 -6.82 13.18
C VAL A 166 -2.96 -7.63 13.75
N CYS A 167 -1.75 -7.08 13.72
CA CYS A 167 -0.58 -7.74 14.31
C CYS A 167 -0.79 -8.00 15.81
N ARG A 168 -1.33 -7.01 16.54
CA ARG A 168 -1.63 -7.15 17.97
C ARG A 168 -2.68 -8.24 18.23
N ALA A 169 -3.77 -8.23 17.48
CA ALA A 169 -4.84 -9.23 17.62
C ALA A 169 -4.35 -10.66 17.33
N LEU A 170 -3.37 -10.81 16.45
CA LEU A 170 -2.72 -12.10 16.17
C LEU A 170 -1.67 -12.50 17.23
N GLY A 171 -1.46 -11.67 18.23
CA GLY A 171 -0.59 -11.98 19.37
C GLY A 171 0.83 -11.47 19.25
N ALA A 172 1.11 -10.50 18.37
CA ALA A 172 2.40 -9.82 18.33
C ALA A 172 2.63 -9.03 19.63
N ARG A 173 3.77 -9.22 20.25
CA ARG A 173 4.18 -8.46 21.43
C ARG A 173 5.09 -7.28 21.10
N TYR A 174 5.73 -7.33 19.95
CA TYR A 174 6.50 -6.24 19.38
C TYR A 174 6.03 -6.02 17.95
N VAL A 175 5.58 -4.81 17.63
CA VAL A 175 5.06 -4.48 16.30
C VAL A 175 5.91 -3.41 15.66
N ILE A 176 6.51 -3.76 14.51
CA ILE A 176 7.19 -2.84 13.60
C ILE A 176 6.17 -2.40 12.56
N ALA A 177 5.86 -1.12 12.50
CA ALA A 177 5.01 -0.54 11.47
C ALA A 177 5.84 0.13 10.39
N VAL A 178 5.45 -0.02 9.12
CA VAL A 178 6.10 0.65 7.99
C VAL A 178 5.13 1.60 7.33
N ASN A 179 5.39 2.91 7.47
CA ASN A 179 4.58 3.97 6.90
C ASN A 179 5.29 4.61 5.71
N VAL A 180 4.92 4.25 4.50
CA VAL A 180 5.52 4.77 3.26
C VAL A 180 4.88 6.08 2.77
N ASN A 181 3.89 6.60 3.50
CA ASN A 181 3.17 7.83 3.16
C ASN A 181 3.38 8.98 4.15
N SER A 182 4.30 8.84 5.13
CA SER A 182 4.51 9.83 6.21
C SER A 182 4.78 11.24 5.73
N ASP A 183 5.43 11.41 4.58
CA ASP A 183 5.84 12.70 4.02
C ASP A 183 4.96 13.16 2.84
N SER A 184 3.84 12.46 2.57
CA SER A 184 3.00 12.73 1.39
C SER A 184 2.15 13.98 1.53
N CYS A 185 1.74 14.29 2.75
CA CYS A 185 0.99 15.51 3.10
C CYS A 185 1.89 16.33 4.02
N GLY A 186 2.20 17.56 3.64
CA GLY A 186 3.08 18.46 4.39
C GLY A 186 2.79 18.51 5.91
N HIS A 187 3.74 18.97 6.67
CA HIS A 187 3.61 19.09 8.12
C HIS A 187 2.49 20.08 8.49
N GLY A 188 1.49 19.59 9.21
CA GLY A 188 0.34 20.35 9.66
C GLY A 188 -0.97 19.94 8.99
N THR A 189 -2.05 20.18 9.71
CA THR A 189 -3.41 19.79 9.30
C THR A 189 -4.28 20.99 8.93
N VAL A 190 -3.81 22.17 9.23
CA VAL A 190 -4.55 23.42 9.06
C VAL A 190 -3.63 24.48 8.45
N VAL A 191 -4.11 25.18 7.44
CA VAL A 191 -3.53 26.43 6.98
C VAL A 191 -4.27 27.55 7.74
N PRO A 192 -3.63 28.22 8.71
CA PRO A 192 -4.35 29.10 9.66
C PRO A 192 -4.91 30.36 9.04
N GLN A 193 -4.35 30.84 7.93
CA GLN A 193 -4.88 31.95 7.15
C GLN A 193 -4.51 31.75 5.68
N MET A 194 -5.52 31.68 4.85
CA MET A 194 -5.39 31.90 3.42
C MET A 194 -5.93 33.29 3.16
N GLU A 195 -5.06 34.27 2.81
CA GLU A 195 -5.56 35.46 2.13
C GLU A 195 -6.22 34.97 0.86
N MET A 196 -7.55 35.09 0.81
CA MET A 196 -8.25 35.00 -0.45
C MET A 196 -7.73 36.18 -1.28
N LEU A 197 -6.72 35.93 -2.11
CA LEU A 197 -6.46 36.76 -3.25
C LEU A 197 -7.81 36.81 -3.97
N THR A 198 -8.43 38.00 -3.98
CA THR A 198 -9.66 38.21 -4.74
C THR A 198 -9.45 37.64 -6.11
N ALA A 199 -10.21 36.58 -6.44
CA ALA A 199 -10.14 35.94 -7.72
C ALA A 199 -10.48 36.99 -8.78
N THR A 200 -9.44 37.62 -9.28
CA THR A 200 -9.53 38.42 -10.50
C THR A 200 -9.61 37.37 -11.60
N GLU A 201 -10.80 37.26 -12.16
CA GLU A 201 -11.17 36.42 -13.28
C GLU A 201 -11.35 34.93 -12.94
N GLU A 202 -12.58 34.57 -12.51
CA GLU A 202 -13.15 33.30 -12.89
C GLU A 202 -13.00 33.17 -14.41
N ALA A 203 -12.06 32.34 -14.87
CA ALA A 203 -12.11 31.90 -16.25
C ALA A 203 -13.50 31.30 -16.44
N PRO A 204 -14.34 31.84 -17.38
CA PRO A 204 -15.70 31.38 -17.53
C PRO A 204 -15.64 29.87 -17.70
N LEU A 205 -16.42 29.14 -16.90
CA LEU A 205 -16.72 27.74 -17.18
C LEU A 205 -17.18 27.75 -18.65
N ALA A 206 -16.27 27.30 -19.53
CA ALA A 206 -16.61 27.19 -20.93
C ALA A 206 -17.87 26.35 -20.97
N ALA A 207 -18.99 26.99 -21.30
CA ALA A 207 -20.26 26.30 -21.47
C ALA A 207 -19.97 25.11 -22.33
N ALA A 208 -20.24 23.92 -21.80
CA ALA A 208 -20.04 22.68 -22.53
C ALA A 208 -20.92 22.76 -23.76
N GLU A 209 -20.37 23.24 -24.88
CA GLU A 209 -21.04 23.13 -26.16
C GLU A 209 -21.38 21.66 -26.37
N ALA A 210 -22.65 21.39 -26.59
CA ALA A 210 -23.15 20.05 -26.85
C ALA A 210 -22.27 19.39 -27.92
N PRO A 211 -21.74 18.19 -27.70
CA PRO A 211 -20.76 17.59 -28.61
C PRO A 211 -21.43 17.33 -29.96
N ALA A 212 -21.02 18.06 -30.99
CA ALA A 212 -21.21 17.62 -32.35
C ALA A 212 -20.62 16.20 -32.46
N ALA A 213 -21.30 15.30 -33.18
CA ALA A 213 -21.01 13.87 -33.29
C ALA A 213 -19.51 13.57 -33.49
N TYR A 214 -18.81 13.30 -32.42
CA TYR A 214 -17.41 12.88 -32.45
C TYR A 214 -17.33 11.37 -32.62
N GLY A 215 -16.57 10.93 -33.61
CA GLY A 215 -16.26 9.50 -33.77
C GLY A 215 -15.55 8.92 -32.54
N VAL A 216 -15.68 7.61 -32.31
CA VAL A 216 -15.18 6.86 -31.14
C VAL A 216 -13.70 7.17 -30.79
N GLY A 217 -12.87 7.53 -31.76
CA GLY A 217 -11.48 7.90 -31.56
C GLY A 217 -11.28 9.27 -30.89
N SER A 218 -12.18 10.21 -31.13
CA SER A 218 -12.14 11.55 -30.53
C SER A 218 -12.62 11.55 -29.09
N MET A 219 -13.65 10.76 -28.79
CA MET A 219 -14.15 10.53 -27.43
C MET A 219 -13.06 9.93 -26.53
N ARG A 220 -12.31 8.97 -27.06
CA ARG A 220 -11.19 8.32 -26.36
C ARG A 220 -10.04 9.29 -26.07
N LYS A 221 -9.76 10.24 -26.98
CA LYS A 221 -8.77 11.31 -26.77
C LYS A 221 -9.23 12.33 -25.74
N LEU A 222 -10.49 12.73 -25.77
CA LEU A 222 -11.09 13.67 -24.82
C LEU A 222 -11.12 13.07 -23.40
N LEU A 223 -11.58 11.83 -23.25
CA LEU A 223 -11.57 11.11 -21.97
C LEU A 223 -10.14 10.95 -21.42
N LYS A 224 -9.17 10.61 -22.29
CA LYS A 224 -7.77 10.51 -21.89
C LYS A 224 -7.20 11.85 -21.42
N ARG A 225 -7.61 12.98 -22.05
CA ARG A 225 -7.21 14.32 -21.66
C ARG A 225 -7.88 14.75 -20.35
N GLN A 226 -9.15 14.41 -20.14
CA GLN A 226 -9.92 14.73 -18.95
C GLN A 226 -9.47 13.93 -17.72
N PHE A 227 -9.06 12.66 -17.91
CA PHE A 227 -8.60 11.80 -16.82
C PHE A 227 -7.10 11.96 -16.50
N PHE A 228 -6.24 12.25 -17.50
CA PHE A 228 -4.78 12.26 -17.34
C PHE A 228 -4.11 13.58 -17.80
N GLY A 229 -4.90 14.58 -18.22
CA GLY A 229 -4.37 15.81 -18.77
C GLY A 229 -3.68 16.69 -17.73
N ARG A 230 -2.49 17.16 -18.04
CA ARG A 230 -1.86 18.35 -17.48
C ARG A 230 -2.23 19.51 -18.38
N GLY A 231 -3.21 20.32 -17.99
CA GLY A 231 -3.62 21.53 -18.71
C GLY A 231 -3.94 22.64 -17.74
N ASP A 232 -3.97 23.89 -18.20
CA ASP A 232 -4.30 25.09 -17.42
C ASP A 232 -5.70 25.08 -16.77
N ALA A 233 -6.51 24.07 -17.08
CA ALA A 233 -7.88 23.89 -16.57
C ALA A 233 -7.99 23.13 -15.24
N GLY A 234 -6.86 22.93 -14.51
CA GLY A 234 -6.86 22.22 -13.22
C GLY A 234 -6.53 20.71 -13.32
N PRO A 235 -6.45 20.00 -12.19
CA PRO A 235 -6.12 18.58 -12.17
C PRO A 235 -7.26 17.71 -12.69
N GLY A 236 -6.96 16.70 -13.52
CA GLY A 236 -7.97 15.74 -14.01
C GLY A 236 -8.62 14.92 -12.89
N ILE A 237 -9.83 14.41 -13.13
CA ILE A 237 -10.66 13.68 -12.13
C ILE A 237 -9.90 12.56 -11.44
N SER A 238 -9.13 11.74 -12.18
CA SER A 238 -8.37 10.64 -11.60
C SER A 238 -7.30 11.13 -10.61
N ARG A 239 -6.67 12.28 -10.92
CA ARG A 239 -5.70 12.90 -10.01
C ARG A 239 -6.38 13.43 -8.75
N VAL A 240 -7.51 14.10 -8.90
CA VAL A 240 -8.29 14.62 -7.76
C VAL A 240 -8.73 13.48 -6.86
N MET A 241 -9.28 12.40 -7.42
CA MET A 241 -9.69 11.22 -6.65
C MET A 241 -8.51 10.57 -5.92
N MET A 242 -7.35 10.49 -6.58
CA MET A 242 -6.15 9.89 -6.00
C MET A 242 -5.59 10.75 -4.86
N GLU A 243 -5.54 12.07 -5.04
CA GLU A 243 -5.11 12.98 -3.96
C GLU A 243 -6.10 12.97 -2.79
N ALA A 244 -7.41 12.94 -3.06
CA ALA A 244 -8.42 12.80 -2.02
C ALA A 244 -8.23 11.48 -1.24
N PHE A 245 -7.99 10.37 -1.95
CA PHE A 245 -7.70 9.08 -1.32
C PHE A 245 -6.44 9.15 -0.44
N ASN A 246 -5.36 9.78 -0.92
CA ASN A 246 -4.13 9.95 -0.14
C ASN A 246 -4.34 10.76 1.13
N ILE A 247 -5.09 11.86 1.01
CA ILE A 247 -5.42 12.71 2.16
C ILE A 247 -6.20 11.90 3.20
N VAL A 248 -7.24 11.18 2.77
CA VAL A 248 -8.06 10.35 3.66
C VAL A 248 -7.21 9.26 4.31
N GLN A 249 -6.39 8.57 3.51
CA GLN A 249 -5.49 7.52 4.00
C GLN A 249 -4.50 8.04 5.04
N ASP A 250 -3.87 9.22 4.81
CA ASP A 250 -2.97 9.85 5.79
C ASP A 250 -3.70 10.19 7.10
N ARG A 251 -4.92 10.73 7.01
CA ARG A 251 -5.71 11.08 8.19
C ARG A 251 -6.10 9.83 9.01
N ILE A 252 -6.55 8.78 8.33
CA ILE A 252 -6.88 7.51 8.98
C ILE A 252 -5.61 6.89 9.59
N ALA A 253 -4.48 6.88 8.88
CA ALA A 253 -3.22 6.34 9.38
C ALA A 253 -2.78 7.04 10.67
N ARG A 254 -2.80 8.38 10.70
CA ARG A 254 -2.47 9.16 11.91
C ARG A 254 -3.41 8.87 13.08
N SER A 255 -4.71 8.82 12.82
CA SER A 255 -5.71 8.50 13.85
C SER A 255 -5.52 7.08 14.40
N ARG A 256 -5.30 6.10 13.52
CA ARG A 256 -5.09 4.70 13.91
C ARG A 256 -3.79 4.51 14.69
N LEU A 257 -2.67 5.11 14.23
CA LEU A 257 -1.39 5.03 14.93
C LEU A 257 -1.42 5.72 16.31
N ALA A 258 -2.28 6.72 16.50
CA ALA A 258 -2.49 7.35 17.80
C ALA A 258 -3.31 6.46 18.75
N GLY A 259 -4.30 5.71 18.23
CA GLY A 259 -5.14 4.79 19.02
C GLY A 259 -4.49 3.44 19.28
N ASP A 260 -3.80 2.90 18.27
CA ASP A 260 -3.09 1.61 18.32
C ASP A 260 -1.61 1.81 17.98
N PRO A 261 -0.80 2.37 18.88
CA PRO A 261 0.60 2.67 18.58
C PRO A 261 1.41 1.38 18.38
N PRO A 262 2.25 1.31 17.34
CA PRO A 262 3.27 0.27 17.23
C PRO A 262 4.40 0.53 18.23
N ASP A 263 5.28 -0.45 18.41
CA ASP A 263 6.48 -0.25 19.22
C ASP A 263 7.50 0.61 18.49
N ILE A 264 7.57 0.49 17.17
CA ILE A 264 8.41 1.35 16.31
C ILE A 264 7.75 1.61 14.96
N VAL A 265 8.00 2.78 14.37
CA VAL A 265 7.55 3.15 13.03
C VAL A 265 8.75 3.40 12.14
N ILE A 266 8.92 2.60 11.10
CA ILE A 266 9.86 2.85 10.03
C ILE A 266 9.18 3.72 8.97
N SER A 267 9.70 4.95 8.77
CA SER A 267 9.13 5.92 7.84
C SER A 267 10.16 6.31 6.77
N PRO A 268 10.14 5.64 5.61
CA PRO A 268 10.97 6.04 4.47
C PRO A 268 10.55 7.43 3.98
N ARG A 269 11.53 8.35 3.82
CA ARG A 269 11.29 9.69 3.28
C ARG A 269 11.28 9.63 1.76
N LEU A 270 10.09 9.69 1.16
CA LEU A 270 9.85 9.46 -0.25
C LEU A 270 9.03 10.58 -0.93
N PRO A 271 9.20 11.88 -0.57
CA PRO A 271 8.31 12.95 -1.06
C PRO A 271 8.41 13.17 -2.56
N GLN A 272 9.55 12.82 -3.17
CA GLN A 272 9.80 13.01 -4.60
C GLN A 272 9.12 11.96 -5.49
N PHE A 273 8.57 10.87 -4.91
CA PHE A 273 7.97 9.78 -5.68
C PHE A 273 6.46 9.87 -5.70
N GLY A 274 5.90 9.88 -6.91
CA GLY A 274 4.47 9.80 -7.14
C GLY A 274 3.93 8.38 -6.94
N LEU A 275 2.61 8.26 -6.82
CA LEU A 275 1.92 6.98 -6.59
C LEU A 275 2.07 5.98 -7.73
N PHE A 276 2.36 6.44 -8.96
CA PHE A 276 2.51 5.59 -10.15
C PHE A 276 3.96 5.42 -10.58
N ASP A 277 4.93 5.84 -9.77
CA ASP A 277 6.36 5.74 -10.08
C ASP A 277 6.93 4.32 -9.83
N PHE A 278 6.14 3.30 -10.13
CA PHE A 278 6.53 1.88 -10.00
C PHE A 278 7.83 1.54 -10.73
N HIS A 279 8.19 2.29 -11.76
CA HIS A 279 9.43 2.13 -12.52
C HIS A 279 10.68 2.62 -11.77
N GLN A 280 10.52 3.23 -10.59
CA GLN A 280 11.62 3.73 -9.76
C GLN A 280 11.94 2.79 -8.58
N ALA A 281 11.76 1.49 -8.77
CA ALA A 281 11.89 0.49 -7.72
C ALA A 281 13.25 0.53 -7.00
N ASP A 282 14.35 0.72 -7.73
CA ASP A 282 15.69 0.78 -7.13
C ASP A 282 15.82 1.88 -6.08
N ALA A 283 15.32 3.08 -6.38
CA ALA A 283 15.41 4.21 -5.47
C ALA A 283 14.48 4.01 -4.27
N LEU A 284 13.28 3.46 -4.50
CA LEU A 284 12.29 3.18 -3.45
C LEU A 284 12.78 2.08 -2.50
N ILE A 285 13.34 0.99 -3.02
CA ILE A 285 13.91 -0.11 -2.23
C ILE A 285 15.08 0.41 -1.38
N ARG A 286 16.00 1.18 -1.99
CA ARG A 286 17.09 1.82 -1.23
C ARG A 286 16.58 2.74 -0.12
N GLY A 287 15.55 3.54 -0.41
CA GLY A 287 14.93 4.43 0.59
C GLY A 287 14.36 3.65 1.78
N GLY A 288 13.70 2.53 1.51
CA GLY A 288 13.20 1.63 2.54
C GLY A 288 14.31 0.99 3.38
N MET A 289 15.37 0.51 2.73
CA MET A 289 16.54 -0.05 3.44
C MET A 289 17.19 0.97 4.37
N LEU A 290 17.47 2.17 3.87
CA LEU A 290 18.07 3.24 4.66
C LEU A 290 17.18 3.68 5.84
N ALA A 291 15.86 3.70 5.64
CA ALA A 291 14.94 4.02 6.73
C ALA A 291 14.95 2.94 7.83
N ALA A 292 14.93 1.67 7.45
CA ALA A 292 15.02 0.58 8.40
C ALA A 292 16.35 0.57 9.16
N GLN A 293 17.46 0.78 8.46
CA GLN A 293 18.80 0.82 9.08
C GLN A 293 18.93 1.86 10.19
N ARG A 294 18.23 2.99 10.09
CA ARG A 294 18.23 4.03 11.14
C ARG A 294 17.56 3.56 12.43
N GLU A 295 16.61 2.65 12.33
CA GLU A 295 15.82 2.18 13.46
C GLU A 295 16.33 0.84 14.02
N LEU A 296 17.35 0.20 13.38
CA LEU A 296 17.81 -1.14 13.78
C LEU A 296 18.32 -1.19 15.21
N GLU A 297 19.13 -0.20 15.65
CA GLU A 297 19.68 -0.16 17.00
C GLU A 297 18.58 -0.14 18.06
N ASP A 298 17.52 0.66 17.83
CA ASP A 298 16.38 0.72 18.72
C ASP A 298 15.56 -0.55 18.72
N ILE A 299 15.35 -1.15 17.53
CA ILE A 299 14.66 -2.44 17.40
C ILE A 299 15.42 -3.54 18.14
N GLU A 300 16.73 -3.66 17.93
CA GLU A 300 17.57 -4.67 18.57
C GLU A 300 17.60 -4.53 20.09
N ARG A 301 17.72 -3.28 20.59
CA ARG A 301 17.69 -2.98 22.02
C ARG A 301 16.37 -3.40 22.65
N GLU A 302 15.24 -3.02 22.06
CA GLU A 302 13.90 -3.36 22.55
C GLU A 302 13.65 -4.89 22.53
N LEU A 303 14.07 -5.56 21.45
CA LEU A 303 13.94 -7.01 21.36
C LEU A 303 14.82 -7.74 22.37
N ALA A 304 16.01 -7.23 22.67
CA ALA A 304 16.90 -7.77 23.69
C ALA A 304 16.27 -7.68 25.08
N LEU A 305 15.61 -6.57 25.41
CA LEU A 305 14.93 -6.38 26.69
C LEU A 305 13.71 -7.31 26.86
N ARG A 306 13.08 -7.71 25.76
CA ARG A 306 11.89 -8.59 25.77
C ARG A 306 12.21 -10.08 25.65
N ARG A 307 13.46 -10.44 25.32
CA ARG A 307 13.91 -11.83 25.37
C ARG A 307 14.15 -12.22 26.82
N PRO A 308 13.60 -13.36 27.31
CA PRO A 308 13.93 -13.84 28.64
C PRO A 308 15.44 -14.07 28.72
N PRO A 309 16.08 -13.78 29.87
CA PRO A 309 17.49 -14.06 30.05
C PRO A 309 17.75 -15.54 29.71
N ARG A 310 18.71 -15.81 28.83
CA ARG A 310 19.15 -17.17 28.54
C ARG A 310 19.47 -17.82 29.88
N ALA A 311 18.71 -18.86 30.25
CA ALA A 311 19.06 -19.69 31.40
C ALA A 311 20.52 -20.13 31.19
N MET A 312 21.41 -19.65 32.03
CA MET A 312 22.79 -20.15 32.07
C MET A 312 22.69 -21.69 32.19
N ALA A 313 23.14 -22.39 31.16
CA ALA A 313 23.32 -23.82 31.25
C ALA A 313 24.21 -24.06 32.49
N ARG A 314 23.62 -24.54 33.58
CA ARG A 314 24.38 -25.03 34.71
C ARG A 314 25.18 -26.21 34.17
N SER A 315 26.46 -25.98 33.94
CA SER A 315 27.43 -27.06 33.80
C SER A 315 27.42 -27.87 35.09
N ALA A 316 26.85 -29.05 35.01
CA ALA A 316 27.04 -30.11 36.01
C ALA A 316 28.18 -31.01 35.55
#